data_0704bdf8ba2d1e26442aaba04e1dc261
#
_entry.id   0704bdf8ba2d1e26442aaba04e1dc261
#
_cell.length_a   1.000
_cell.length_b   1.000
_cell.length_c   1.000
_cell.angle_alpha   90.00
_cell.angle_beta   90.00
_cell.angle_gamma   90.00
#
_symmetry.space_group_name_H-M   'P 1'
#
loop_
_entity.id
_entity.type
_entity.pdbx_description
1 polymer ?
#
loop_
_entity_poly.entity_id
_entity_poly.type
_entity_poly.pdbx_seq_one_letter_code
_entity_poly.pdbx_strand_id
1 'polypeptide(L)'
;PQEQYVQVLAHIAAETGTGSEELIFSPADREAVGAQVTERANALKPGAAFRLSAETRETGGGVVLKAGDIEYNCTFPAQLRALRQSMAAETASVLFEN
;
A
#
# COMPACT_ATOMS: atom_id res chain seq x y z
N PRO A 1 0.51 -16.05 5.12
CA PRO A 1 1.04 -16.52 3.87
C PRO A 1 1.16 -15.46 2.81
N GLN A 2 2.02 -15.75 1.87
CA GLN A 2 2.39 -14.81 0.82
C GLN A 2 1.20 -14.39 -0.05
N GLU A 3 0.29 -15.30 -0.33
CA GLU A 3 -0.85 -14.97 -1.18
C GLU A 3 -1.78 -13.95 -0.53
N GLN A 4 -2.01 -14.05 0.78
CA GLN A 4 -2.80 -13.07 1.48
C GLN A 4 -2.11 -11.70 1.46
N TYR A 5 -0.80 -11.70 1.62
CA TYR A 5 -0.01 -10.47 1.55
C TYR A 5 -0.15 -9.82 0.17
N VAL A 6 -0.05 -10.62 -0.89
CA VAL A 6 -0.25 -10.12 -2.26
C VAL A 6 -1.63 -9.49 -2.40
N GLN A 7 -2.67 -10.15 -1.91
CA GLN A 7 -4.03 -9.64 -2.02
C GLN A 7 -4.21 -8.33 -1.25
N VAL A 8 -3.66 -8.24 -0.05
CA VAL A 8 -3.77 -7.03 0.76
C VAL A 8 -3.10 -5.86 0.05
N LEU A 9 -1.87 -6.05 -0.43
CA LEU A 9 -1.14 -4.98 -1.11
C LEU A 9 -1.81 -4.59 -2.42
N ALA A 10 -2.32 -5.56 -3.16
CA ALA A 10 -3.02 -5.28 -4.42
C ALA A 10 -4.28 -4.47 -4.19
N HIS A 11 -5.05 -4.80 -3.16
CA HIS A 11 -6.25 -4.04 -2.82
C HIS A 11 -5.90 -2.62 -2.39
N ILE A 12 -4.86 -2.45 -1.60
CA ILE A 12 -4.39 -1.13 -1.18
C ILE A 12 -4.04 -0.29 -2.40
N ALA A 13 -3.27 -0.86 -3.33
CA ALA A 13 -2.87 -0.15 -4.53
C ALA A 13 -4.08 0.21 -5.40
N ALA A 14 -4.99 -0.73 -5.58
CA ALA A 14 -6.17 -0.50 -6.43
C ALA A 14 -7.11 0.54 -5.83
N GLU A 15 -7.24 0.57 -4.51
CA GLU A 15 -8.15 1.53 -3.86
C GLU A 15 -7.52 2.91 -3.73
N THR A 16 -6.22 2.99 -3.49
CA THR A 16 -5.53 4.26 -3.25
C THR A 16 -5.12 4.93 -4.54
N GLY A 17 -4.63 4.15 -5.51
CA GLY A 17 -4.08 4.69 -6.73
C GLY A 17 -5.12 5.03 -7.77
N THR A 18 -4.69 5.79 -8.77
CA THR A 18 -5.54 6.13 -9.93
C THR A 18 -5.42 5.10 -11.03
N GLY A 19 -4.35 4.31 -11.03
CA GLY A 19 -4.08 3.29 -12.03
C GLY A 19 -2.88 3.60 -12.91
N SER A 20 -2.21 4.73 -12.69
CA SER A 20 -1.05 5.11 -13.49
C SER A 20 0.25 5.11 -12.68
N GLU A 21 0.17 4.77 -11.41
CA GLU A 21 1.32 4.83 -10.52
C GLU A 21 2.29 3.67 -10.73
N GLU A 22 3.53 3.90 -10.33
CA GLU A 22 4.50 2.84 -10.14
C GLU A 22 4.43 2.36 -8.70
N LEU A 23 4.62 1.07 -8.51
CA LEU A 23 4.58 0.46 -7.19
C LEU A 23 6.00 0.25 -6.70
N ILE A 24 6.34 0.84 -5.57
CA ILE A 24 7.67 0.76 -4.97
C ILE A 24 7.58 -0.11 -3.72
N PHE A 25 8.44 -1.11 -3.65
CA PHE A 25 8.49 -2.06 -2.54
C PHE A 25 9.86 -2.05 -1.90
N SER A 26 9.99 -2.72 -0.77
CA SER A 26 11.31 -3.05 -0.25
C SER A 26 12.00 -4.01 -1.22
N PRO A 27 13.35 -4.10 -1.17
CA PRO A 27 14.05 -5.04 -2.06
C PRO A 27 13.55 -6.47 -1.93
N ALA A 28 13.28 -6.93 -0.71
CA ALA A 28 12.79 -8.28 -0.47
C ALA A 28 11.39 -8.47 -1.02
N ASP A 29 10.49 -7.52 -0.79
CA ASP A 29 9.11 -7.63 -1.26
C ASP A 29 9.03 -7.50 -2.77
N ARG A 30 9.84 -6.65 -3.36
CA ARG A 30 9.85 -6.51 -4.82
C ARG A 30 10.16 -7.85 -5.48
N GLU A 31 11.17 -8.53 -4.96
CA GLU A 31 11.56 -9.83 -5.50
C GLU A 31 10.52 -10.91 -5.22
N ALA A 32 9.98 -10.91 -4.01
CA ALA A 32 9.07 -11.98 -3.60
C ALA A 32 7.66 -11.82 -4.17
N VAL A 33 7.10 -10.60 -4.16
CA VAL A 33 5.69 -10.38 -4.46
C VAL A 33 5.42 -9.24 -5.44
N GLY A 34 6.42 -8.42 -5.78
CA GLY A 34 6.21 -7.19 -6.53
C GLY A 34 5.44 -7.38 -7.83
N ALA A 35 5.85 -8.34 -8.65
CA ALA A 35 5.18 -8.61 -9.93
C ALA A 35 3.75 -9.10 -9.72
N GLN A 36 3.54 -9.97 -8.74
CA GLN A 36 2.21 -10.51 -8.45
C GLN A 36 1.26 -9.43 -7.96
N VAL A 37 1.74 -8.55 -7.09
CA VAL A 37 0.93 -7.43 -6.58
C VAL A 37 0.54 -6.51 -7.71
N THR A 38 1.50 -6.16 -8.57
CA THR A 38 1.24 -5.27 -9.71
C THR A 38 0.18 -5.86 -10.64
N GLU A 39 0.33 -7.13 -10.99
CA GLU A 39 -0.62 -7.81 -11.85
C GLU A 39 -2.01 -7.88 -11.22
N ARG A 40 -2.07 -8.23 -9.93
CA ARG A 40 -3.35 -8.34 -9.23
C ARG A 40 -4.03 -6.98 -9.09
N ALA A 41 -3.27 -5.93 -8.80
CA ALA A 41 -3.81 -4.58 -8.69
C ALA A 41 -4.43 -4.14 -10.02
N ASN A 42 -3.77 -4.44 -11.13
CA ASN A 42 -4.32 -4.12 -12.46
C ASN A 42 -5.60 -4.90 -12.74
N ALA A 43 -5.69 -6.12 -12.25
CA ALA A 43 -6.90 -6.92 -12.42
C ALA A 43 -8.05 -6.41 -11.57
N LEU A 44 -7.75 -5.87 -10.39
CA LEU A 44 -8.77 -5.37 -9.47
C LEU A 44 -9.35 -4.03 -9.90
N LYS A 45 -8.60 -3.24 -10.66
CA LYS A 45 -9.03 -1.90 -11.08
C LYS A 45 -9.11 -1.84 -12.60
N PRO A 46 -10.31 -1.88 -13.19
CA PRO A 46 -10.45 -1.83 -14.65
C PRO A 46 -9.80 -0.58 -15.25
N GLY A 47 -9.05 -0.76 -16.30
CA GLY A 47 -8.35 0.33 -16.97
C GLY A 47 -7.05 0.74 -16.32
N ALA A 48 -6.67 0.12 -15.21
CA ALA A 48 -5.42 0.45 -14.54
C ALA A 48 -4.22 -0.10 -15.29
N ALA A 49 -3.10 0.61 -15.17
CA ALA A 49 -1.83 0.22 -15.76
C ALA A 49 -0.71 0.49 -14.76
N PHE A 50 -0.88 -0.04 -13.53
CA PHE A 50 0.16 0.03 -12.52
C PHE A 50 1.42 -0.66 -13.03
N ARG A 51 2.57 -0.14 -12.66
CA ARG A 51 3.86 -0.66 -13.08
C ARG A 51 4.72 -0.94 -11.87
N LEU A 52 5.47 -2.02 -11.95
CA LEU A 52 6.46 -2.33 -10.90
C LEU A 52 7.65 -1.41 -11.08
N SER A 53 7.95 -0.59 -10.08
CA SER A 53 9.08 0.31 -10.14
C SER A 53 10.40 -0.46 -10.06
N ALA A 54 11.42 0.04 -10.75
CA ALA A 54 12.77 -0.46 -10.58
C ALA A 54 13.39 0.02 -9.27
N GLU A 55 12.84 1.10 -8.71
CA GLU A 55 13.28 1.65 -7.44
C GLU A 55 12.80 0.77 -6.29
N THR A 56 13.63 0.65 -5.25
CA THR A 56 13.24 0.01 -3.99
C THR A 56 13.53 0.95 -2.84
N ARG A 57 12.81 0.76 -1.74
CA ARG A 57 12.99 1.57 -0.53
C ARG A 57 12.83 0.70 0.70
N GLU A 58 13.38 1.13 1.80
CA GLU A 58 13.16 0.47 3.09
C GLU A 58 11.78 0.86 3.60
N THR A 59 10.77 0.10 3.17
CA THR A 59 9.38 0.43 3.47
C THR A 59 8.89 -0.13 4.80
N GLY A 60 9.56 -1.16 5.31
CA GLY A 60 9.03 -1.86 6.49
C GLY A 60 7.82 -2.71 6.19
N GLY A 61 7.60 -3.01 4.90
CA GLY A 61 6.40 -3.71 4.42
C GLY A 61 5.40 -2.74 3.84
N GLY A 62 4.56 -3.25 2.95
CA GLY A 62 3.58 -2.43 2.24
C GLY A 62 4.14 -1.90 0.93
N VAL A 63 3.53 -0.84 0.43
CA VAL A 63 3.85 -0.33 -0.90
C VAL A 63 3.76 1.19 -0.94
N VAL A 64 4.63 1.82 -1.75
CA VAL A 64 4.53 3.25 -2.07
C VAL A 64 4.06 3.35 -3.51
N LEU A 65 3.05 4.17 -3.75
CA LEU A 65 2.54 4.44 -5.10
C LEU A 65 3.09 5.79 -5.55
N LYS A 66 3.73 5.81 -6.70
CA LYS A 66 4.38 7.02 -7.21
C LYS A 66 3.91 7.36 -8.62
N ALA A 67 3.47 8.60 -8.81
CA ALA A 67 3.10 9.13 -10.12
C ALA A 67 3.72 10.52 -10.26
N GLY A 68 4.80 10.61 -11.05
CA GLY A 68 5.55 11.86 -11.20
C GLY A 68 6.10 12.31 -9.85
N ASP A 69 5.69 13.49 -9.41
CA ASP A 69 6.15 14.04 -8.14
C ASP A 69 5.26 13.67 -6.96
N ILE A 70 4.16 12.97 -7.21
CA ILE A 70 3.21 12.61 -6.17
C ILE A 70 3.45 11.20 -5.70
N GLU A 71 3.55 11.02 -4.39
CA GLU A 71 3.72 9.71 -3.78
C GLU A 71 2.65 9.48 -2.72
N TYR A 72 2.09 8.29 -2.71
CA TYR A 72 1.18 7.85 -1.66
C TYR A 72 1.89 6.77 -0.85
N ASN A 73 2.14 7.06 0.42
CA ASN A 73 2.85 6.14 1.29
C ASN A 73 1.86 5.17 1.93
N CYS A 74 1.77 3.98 1.36
CA CYS A 74 0.89 2.92 1.85
C CYS A 74 1.69 1.83 2.55
N THR A 75 2.83 2.19 3.14
CA THR A 75 3.63 1.26 3.91
C THR A 75 2.95 0.97 5.24
N PHE A 76 3.26 -0.19 5.82
CA PHE A 76 2.67 -0.57 7.10
C PHE A 76 3.03 0.41 8.22
N PRO A 77 4.28 0.88 8.35
CA PRO A 77 4.56 1.89 9.36
C PRO A 77 3.73 3.17 9.20
N ALA A 78 3.53 3.63 7.96
CA ALA A 78 2.71 4.82 7.72
C ALA A 78 1.25 4.56 8.09
N GLN A 79 0.72 3.40 7.74
CA GLN A 79 -0.66 3.04 8.06
C GLN A 79 -0.85 2.89 9.56
N LEU A 80 0.12 2.31 10.25
CA LEU A 80 0.05 2.18 11.71
C LEU A 80 0.05 3.54 12.38
N ARG A 81 0.86 4.49 11.88
CA ARG A 81 0.85 5.85 12.44
C ARG A 81 -0.51 6.51 12.26
N ALA A 82 -1.07 6.41 11.05
CA ALA A 82 -2.38 6.98 10.76
C ALA A 82 -3.46 6.34 11.61
N LEU A 83 -3.41 5.02 11.77
CA LEU A 83 -4.36 4.30 12.58
C LEU A 83 -4.25 4.69 14.05
N ARG A 84 -3.03 4.82 14.57
CA ARG A 84 -2.83 5.23 15.95
C ARG A 84 -3.36 6.63 16.21
N GLN A 85 -3.15 7.56 15.28
CA GLN A 85 -3.68 8.91 15.41
C GLN A 85 -5.20 8.91 15.40
N SER A 86 -5.79 8.15 14.49
CA SER A 86 -7.24 7.99 14.42
C SER A 86 -7.79 7.34 15.68
N MET A 87 -7.15 6.26 16.13
CA MET A 87 -7.58 5.55 17.33
C MET A 87 -7.40 6.36 18.60
N ALA A 88 -6.38 7.21 18.65
CA ALA A 88 -6.19 8.07 19.82
C ALA A 88 -7.38 8.99 19.99
N ALA A 89 -7.90 9.56 18.89
CA ALA A 89 -9.07 10.42 18.95
C ALA A 89 -10.34 9.61 19.25
N GLU A 90 -10.53 8.51 18.55
CA GLU A 90 -11.73 7.68 18.71
C GLU A 90 -11.75 6.95 20.04
N THR A 91 -10.60 6.43 20.45
CA THR A 91 -10.51 5.69 21.70
C THR A 91 -10.79 6.60 22.89
N ALA A 92 -10.28 7.83 22.85
CA ALA A 92 -10.57 8.79 23.90
C ALA A 92 -12.08 9.06 23.98
N SER A 93 -12.71 9.25 22.82
CA SER A 93 -14.15 9.48 22.77
C SER A 93 -14.92 8.28 23.31
N VAL A 94 -14.57 7.08 22.86
CA VAL A 94 -15.28 5.86 23.30
C VAL A 94 -15.08 5.61 24.79
N LEU A 95 -13.86 5.79 25.29
CA LEU A 95 -13.57 5.55 26.70
C LEU A 95 -14.31 6.52 27.61
N PHE A 96 -14.44 7.77 27.18
CA PHE A 96 -15.07 8.78 28.01
C PHE A 96 -16.59 8.84 27.82
N GLU A 97 -17.10 8.28 26.75
CA GLU A 97 -18.54 8.18 26.54
C GLU A 97 -19.15 6.98 27.25
N ASN A 98 -18.33 6.02 27.60
CA ASN A 98 -18.78 4.85 28.33
C ASN A 98 -18.62 5.09 29.83
#